data_30c340595bfb2bf973e8e839faee6703
#
_entry.id   30c340595bfb2bf973e8e839faee6703
#
_cell.length_a   1.000
_cell.length_b   1.000
_cell.length_c   1.000
_cell.angle_alpha   90.00
_cell.angle_beta   90.00
_cell.angle_gamma   90.00
#
_symmetry.space_group_name_H-M   'P 1'
#
loop_
_entity.id
_entity.type
_entity.pdbx_description
1 polymer ?
#
loop_
_entity_poly.entity_id
_entity_poly.type
_entity_poly.pdbx_seq_one_letter_code
_entity_poly.pdbx_strand_id
1 'polypeptide(L)'
;MIVVTGGAGFIGSNIIKGLNDAGENNILVVDNLSNAQKHLNLNRLSFNDYIDKDDFLLKIGKFTNLKTIFHQGACSSTTEQDGKYMMSNNYEYSKILLNYCLERKIDFLYASSAAVYGNGVNGFTEDSKAEYPMNVYGFSKFAFDNYVRRVLPKAENQILGLRYFNVYGPQENHKKRMASVAFHLFNQLHDSGKMRLFEGSEEFRRDFIHVEDTVKINLYFYKTKSSGIFNAGTGKSRSFMDIARTMLDIHGNGKIEYIPFPKDLSGKYQKFTEASLDNLRQAGYSEDFLSLEEGLKKYFDQLSSSNGLYL
;
A
#
# COMPACT_ATOMS: atom_id res chain seq x y z
N MET A 1 0.79 20.36 11.90
CA MET A 1 0.56 19.99 10.50
C MET A 1 0.99 18.54 10.27
N ILE A 2 0.21 17.79 9.55
CA ILE A 2 0.51 16.42 9.11
C ILE A 2 1.02 16.51 7.66
N VAL A 3 2.02 15.71 7.32
CA VAL A 3 2.49 15.57 5.93
C VAL A 3 2.11 14.18 5.43
N VAL A 4 1.59 14.09 4.20
CA VAL A 4 1.36 12.80 3.52
C VAL A 4 2.13 12.80 2.21
N THR A 5 3.27 12.10 2.19
CA THR A 5 4.01 11.92 0.92
C THR A 5 3.40 10.77 0.12
N GLY A 6 3.40 10.88 -1.19
CA GLY A 6 2.59 9.99 -2.04
C GLY A 6 1.09 10.23 -1.84
N GLY A 7 0.72 11.44 -1.37
CA GLY A 7 -0.65 11.77 -0.97
C GLY A 7 -1.65 11.81 -2.12
N ALA A 8 -1.21 12.00 -3.35
CA ALA A 8 -2.04 11.86 -4.56
C ALA A 8 -2.08 10.41 -5.09
N GLY A 9 -1.35 9.48 -4.46
CA GLY A 9 -1.35 8.06 -4.78
C GLY A 9 -2.52 7.30 -4.18
N PHE A 10 -2.59 6.01 -4.45
CA PHE A 10 -3.66 5.12 -3.98
C PHE A 10 -3.81 5.12 -2.45
N ILE A 11 -2.81 4.63 -1.72
CA ILE A 11 -2.90 4.50 -0.25
C ILE A 11 -2.85 5.89 0.41
N GLY A 12 -2.00 6.80 -0.09
CA GLY A 12 -1.84 8.14 0.49
C GLY A 12 -3.13 8.95 0.48
N SER A 13 -3.88 8.95 -0.62
CA SER A 13 -5.17 9.67 -0.71
C SER A 13 -6.23 9.05 0.20
N ASN A 14 -6.24 7.74 0.36
CA ASN A 14 -7.12 7.06 1.31
C ASN A 14 -6.76 7.38 2.78
N ILE A 15 -5.46 7.53 3.12
CA ILE A 15 -5.04 8.00 4.44
C ILE A 15 -5.51 9.45 4.67
N ILE A 16 -5.37 10.33 3.68
CA ILE A 16 -5.88 11.71 3.79
C ILE A 16 -7.40 11.69 4.02
N LYS A 17 -8.15 10.86 3.26
CA LYS A 17 -9.60 10.69 3.49
C LYS A 17 -9.90 10.26 4.93
N GLY A 18 -9.20 9.25 5.44
CA GLY A 18 -9.39 8.77 6.80
C GLY A 18 -9.01 9.82 7.87
N LEU A 19 -7.98 10.63 7.62
CA LEU A 19 -7.63 11.78 8.48
C LEU A 19 -8.73 12.84 8.46
N ASN A 20 -9.27 13.18 7.27
CA ASN A 20 -10.38 14.13 7.14
C ASN A 20 -11.63 13.64 7.88
N ASP A 21 -11.97 12.35 7.77
CA ASP A 21 -13.12 11.75 8.48
C ASP A 21 -12.93 11.79 10.01
N ALA A 22 -11.67 11.79 10.47
CA ALA A 22 -11.32 11.97 11.89
C ALA A 22 -11.21 13.45 12.31
N GLY A 23 -11.50 14.41 11.43
CA GLY A 23 -11.46 15.85 11.68
C GLY A 23 -10.08 16.51 11.48
N GLU A 24 -9.08 15.76 11.02
CA GLU A 24 -7.73 16.26 10.75
C GLU A 24 -7.65 16.80 9.32
N ASN A 25 -7.62 18.11 9.17
CA ASN A 25 -7.58 18.81 7.88
C ASN A 25 -6.29 19.62 7.66
N ASN A 26 -5.45 19.78 8.71
CA ASN A 26 -4.19 20.51 8.59
C ASN A 26 -3.11 19.61 7.96
N ILE A 27 -3.26 19.33 6.66
CA ILE A 27 -2.48 18.37 5.91
C ILE A 27 -1.71 19.06 4.78
N LEU A 28 -0.42 18.75 4.65
CA LEU A 28 0.40 19.06 3.49
C LEU A 28 0.51 17.79 2.63
N VAL A 29 0.03 17.88 1.40
CA VAL A 29 0.15 16.82 0.40
C VAL A 29 1.50 16.96 -0.32
N VAL A 30 2.31 15.91 -0.29
CA VAL A 30 3.60 15.85 -0.99
C VAL A 30 3.54 14.73 -2.03
N ASP A 31 3.64 15.08 -3.30
CA ASP A 31 3.63 14.08 -4.39
C ASP A 31 4.30 14.67 -5.64
N ASN A 32 4.48 13.85 -6.68
CA ASN A 32 4.66 14.37 -8.03
C ASN A 32 3.41 14.07 -8.86
N LEU A 33 2.97 15.05 -9.65
CA LEU A 33 1.84 14.88 -10.58
C LEU A 33 2.30 14.59 -12.00
N SER A 34 3.45 13.91 -12.17
CA SER A 34 3.93 13.47 -13.48
C SER A 34 2.91 12.58 -14.21
N ASN A 35 2.11 11.81 -13.47
CA ASN A 35 0.87 11.26 -13.98
C ASN A 35 -0.28 12.18 -13.56
N ALA A 36 -0.78 12.98 -14.52
CA ALA A 36 -1.81 13.98 -14.27
C ALA A 36 -3.11 13.38 -13.67
N GLN A 37 -3.46 12.12 -13.98
CA GLN A 37 -4.66 11.47 -13.42
C GLN A 37 -4.67 11.38 -11.89
N LYS A 38 -3.52 11.47 -11.23
CA LYS A 38 -3.44 11.48 -9.77
C LYS A 38 -4.20 12.64 -9.10
N HIS A 39 -4.40 13.76 -9.80
CA HIS A 39 -5.18 14.87 -9.23
C HIS A 39 -6.60 14.46 -8.87
N LEU A 40 -7.18 13.50 -9.61
CA LEU A 40 -8.54 13.00 -9.34
C LEU A 40 -8.68 12.43 -7.92
N ASN A 41 -7.60 11.86 -7.39
CA ASN A 41 -7.57 11.32 -6.03
C ASN A 41 -7.63 12.40 -4.94
N LEU A 42 -7.38 13.65 -5.28
CA LEU A 42 -7.35 14.77 -4.35
C LEU A 42 -8.62 15.64 -4.39
N ASN A 43 -9.42 15.54 -5.44
CA ASN A 43 -10.53 16.47 -5.71
C ASN A 43 -11.58 16.57 -4.58
N ARG A 44 -11.75 15.54 -3.77
CA ARG A 44 -12.73 15.51 -2.66
C ARG A 44 -12.07 15.45 -1.29
N LEU A 45 -10.78 15.72 -1.22
CA LEU A 45 -10.02 15.70 0.03
C LEU A 45 -9.76 17.12 0.52
N SER A 46 -9.75 17.30 1.84
CA SER A 46 -9.40 18.54 2.49
C SER A 46 -7.93 18.53 2.88
N PHE A 47 -7.16 19.50 2.41
CA PHE A 47 -5.75 19.70 2.75
C PHE A 47 -5.39 21.18 2.62
N ASN A 48 -4.32 21.60 3.32
CA ASN A 48 -3.91 23.01 3.34
C ASN A 48 -3.10 23.41 2.10
N ASP A 49 -2.21 22.52 1.64
CA ASP A 49 -1.30 22.85 0.55
C ASP A 49 -0.79 21.58 -0.13
N TYR A 50 -0.26 21.76 -1.35
CA TYR A 50 0.42 20.76 -2.15
C TYR A 50 1.83 21.22 -2.48
N ILE A 51 2.80 20.34 -2.39
CA ILE A 51 4.17 20.59 -2.83
C ILE A 51 4.74 19.38 -3.58
N ASP A 52 5.51 19.63 -4.63
CA ASP A 52 6.24 18.59 -5.33
C ASP A 52 7.26 17.90 -4.39
N LYS A 53 7.46 16.59 -4.55
CA LYS A 53 8.30 15.78 -3.68
C LYS A 53 9.77 16.25 -3.62
N ASP A 54 10.31 16.74 -4.74
CA ASP A 54 11.71 17.19 -4.83
C ASP A 54 11.84 18.57 -4.18
N ASP A 55 10.88 19.44 -4.41
CA ASP A 55 10.76 20.73 -3.74
C ASP A 55 10.58 20.60 -2.24
N PHE A 56 9.83 19.57 -1.78
CA PHE A 56 9.64 19.31 -0.36
C PHE A 56 10.96 19.04 0.35
N LEU A 57 11.85 18.20 -0.20
CA LEU A 57 13.16 17.97 0.39
C LEU A 57 14.00 19.24 0.52
N LEU A 58 13.94 20.13 -0.46
CA LEU A 58 14.67 21.41 -0.43
C LEU A 58 14.09 22.40 0.59
N LYS A 59 12.80 22.27 0.90
CA LYS A 59 12.05 23.25 1.71
C LYS A 59 11.63 22.69 3.09
N ILE A 60 11.87 21.41 3.37
CA ILE A 60 11.37 20.74 4.59
C ILE A 60 11.78 21.48 5.88
N GLY A 61 12.98 22.06 5.91
CA GLY A 61 13.46 22.86 7.04
C GLY A 61 12.68 24.15 7.32
N LYS A 62 11.85 24.60 6.38
CA LYS A 62 11.00 25.80 6.53
C LYS A 62 9.69 25.51 7.28
N PHE A 63 9.30 24.24 7.38
CA PHE A 63 8.08 23.83 8.06
C PHE A 63 8.36 23.59 9.54
N THR A 64 8.03 24.55 10.39
CA THR A 64 8.38 24.53 11.83
C THR A 64 7.41 23.73 12.70
N ASN A 65 6.20 23.46 12.21
CA ASN A 65 5.10 22.87 13.00
C ASN A 65 4.69 21.47 12.50
N LEU A 66 5.63 20.68 11.96
CA LEU A 66 5.38 19.31 11.56
C LEU A 66 5.22 18.42 12.79
N LYS A 67 4.12 17.66 12.85
CA LYS A 67 3.85 16.71 13.92
C LYS A 67 4.11 15.26 13.49
N THR A 68 3.70 14.93 12.26
CA THR A 68 3.72 13.56 11.75
C THR A 68 3.92 13.57 10.24
N ILE A 69 4.71 12.63 9.75
CA ILE A 69 4.85 12.34 8.32
C ILE A 69 4.32 10.93 8.05
N PHE A 70 3.25 10.82 7.25
CA PHE A 70 2.84 9.57 6.61
C PHE A 70 3.59 9.45 5.29
N HIS A 71 4.62 8.62 5.26
CA HIS A 71 5.47 8.44 4.09
C HIS A 71 4.98 7.26 3.24
N GLN A 72 4.09 7.55 2.28
CA GLN A 72 3.52 6.57 1.35
C GLN A 72 4.15 6.66 -0.06
N GLY A 73 4.92 7.72 -0.31
CA GLY A 73 5.55 7.97 -1.60
C GLY A 73 6.67 6.97 -1.92
N ALA A 74 6.52 6.25 -3.03
CA ALA A 74 7.53 5.32 -3.54
C ALA A 74 7.28 5.00 -5.03
N CYS A 75 8.30 4.54 -5.74
CA CYS A 75 8.10 3.75 -6.95
C CYS A 75 7.65 2.35 -6.51
N SER A 76 6.42 1.96 -6.83
CA SER A 76 5.83 0.67 -6.46
C SER A 76 5.89 -0.38 -7.58
N SER A 77 6.61 -0.09 -8.68
CA SER A 77 6.77 -1.03 -9.79
C SER A 77 7.71 -2.17 -9.40
N THR A 78 7.16 -3.37 -9.26
CA THR A 78 7.96 -4.59 -9.00
C THR A 78 8.74 -5.07 -10.23
N THR A 79 8.48 -4.48 -11.40
CA THR A 79 9.12 -4.79 -12.68
C THR A 79 10.13 -3.72 -13.11
N GLU A 80 10.39 -2.71 -12.28
CA GLU A 80 11.43 -1.71 -12.54
C GLU A 80 12.80 -2.36 -12.56
N GLN A 81 13.63 -2.01 -13.55
CA GLN A 81 14.98 -2.55 -13.72
C GLN A 81 16.08 -1.52 -13.42
N ASP A 82 15.75 -0.24 -13.36
CA ASP A 82 16.71 0.79 -12.94
C ASP A 82 16.88 0.76 -11.42
N GLY A 83 17.86 -0.05 -10.97
CA GLY A 83 18.18 -0.17 -9.55
C GLY A 83 18.65 1.13 -8.91
N LYS A 84 19.37 1.99 -9.65
CA LYS A 84 19.83 3.30 -9.15
C LYS A 84 18.64 4.23 -8.88
N TYR A 85 17.73 4.33 -9.83
CA TYR A 85 16.49 5.07 -9.66
C TYR A 85 15.68 4.55 -8.46
N MET A 86 15.49 3.22 -8.38
CA MET A 86 14.72 2.59 -7.31
C MET A 86 15.32 2.91 -5.94
N MET A 87 16.64 2.76 -5.78
CA MET A 87 17.31 3.03 -4.50
C MET A 87 17.28 4.52 -4.16
N SER A 88 17.52 5.40 -5.10
CA SER A 88 17.43 6.85 -4.87
C SER A 88 16.03 7.27 -4.43
N ASN A 89 14.99 6.79 -5.15
CA ASN A 89 13.61 7.21 -4.91
C ASN A 89 12.98 6.56 -3.67
N ASN A 90 13.28 5.30 -3.38
CA ASN A 90 12.63 4.55 -2.30
C ASN A 90 13.47 4.49 -1.03
N TYR A 91 14.78 4.34 -1.13
CA TYR A 91 15.65 4.16 0.03
C TYR A 91 16.27 5.49 0.49
N GLU A 92 16.99 6.20 -0.39
CA GLU A 92 17.68 7.43 0.02
C GLU A 92 16.68 8.54 0.39
N TYR A 93 15.63 8.73 -0.40
CA TYR A 93 14.57 9.68 -0.08
C TYR A 93 13.94 9.39 1.29
N SER A 94 13.61 8.13 1.57
CA SER A 94 13.05 7.72 2.87
C SER A 94 14.01 7.96 4.03
N LYS A 95 15.32 7.72 3.82
CA LYS A 95 16.36 7.99 4.82
C LYS A 95 16.48 9.46 5.17
N ILE A 96 16.45 10.33 4.15
CA ILE A 96 16.54 11.78 4.35
C ILE A 96 15.37 12.23 5.23
N LEU A 97 14.14 11.80 4.90
CA LEU A 97 12.95 12.14 5.69
C LEU A 97 13.01 11.60 7.11
N LEU A 98 13.40 10.32 7.28
CA LEU A 98 13.50 9.71 8.61
C LEU A 98 14.53 10.42 9.47
N ASN A 99 15.72 10.73 8.94
CA ASN A 99 16.75 11.44 9.69
C ASN A 99 16.30 12.84 10.13
N TYR A 100 15.61 13.56 9.24
CA TYR A 100 14.98 14.83 9.59
C TYR A 100 13.96 14.67 10.73
N CYS A 101 13.14 13.61 10.67
CA CYS A 101 12.15 13.31 11.72
C CYS A 101 12.81 12.97 13.06
N LEU A 102 13.89 12.20 13.05
CA LEU A 102 14.66 11.87 14.27
C LEU A 102 15.24 13.13 14.92
N GLU A 103 15.86 14.03 14.15
CA GLU A 103 16.44 15.27 14.66
C GLU A 103 15.40 16.22 15.25
N ARG A 104 14.17 16.20 14.74
CA ARG A 104 13.10 17.12 15.12
C ARG A 104 12.01 16.49 15.98
N LYS A 105 12.15 15.20 16.33
CA LYS A 105 11.16 14.42 17.10
C LYS A 105 9.77 14.44 16.46
N ILE A 106 9.71 14.30 15.11
CA ILE A 106 8.49 14.23 14.32
C ILE A 106 8.16 12.74 14.11
N ASP A 107 6.90 12.37 14.35
CA ASP A 107 6.45 11.00 14.12
C ASP A 107 6.54 10.61 12.64
N PHE A 108 7.02 9.39 12.36
CA PHE A 108 7.27 8.91 11.00
C PHE A 108 6.62 7.54 10.78
N LEU A 109 5.56 7.52 9.99
CA LEU A 109 4.83 6.31 9.61
C LEU A 109 5.08 6.04 8.12
N TYR A 110 5.63 4.88 7.77
CA TYR A 110 6.05 4.62 6.39
C TYR A 110 5.51 3.33 5.80
N ALA A 111 5.34 3.33 4.48
CA ALA A 111 4.98 2.17 3.68
C ALA A 111 6.19 1.27 3.46
N SER A 112 6.21 0.11 4.11
CA SER A 112 7.00 -1.05 3.71
C SER A 112 6.16 -1.98 2.83
N SER A 113 6.58 -3.22 2.59
CA SER A 113 5.90 -4.12 1.67
C SER A 113 6.14 -5.58 2.03
N ALA A 114 5.15 -6.44 1.79
CA ALA A 114 5.32 -7.90 1.82
C ALA A 114 6.34 -8.42 0.78
N ALA A 115 6.73 -7.60 -0.20
CA ALA A 115 7.78 -7.94 -1.16
C ALA A 115 9.15 -8.18 -0.51
N VAL A 116 9.35 -7.75 0.74
CA VAL A 116 10.57 -8.05 1.53
C VAL A 116 10.73 -9.54 1.80
N TYR A 117 9.63 -10.29 1.86
CA TYR A 117 9.65 -11.74 2.14
C TYR A 117 9.98 -12.60 0.91
N GLY A 118 10.02 -12.00 -0.28
CA GLY A 118 10.27 -12.74 -1.51
C GLY A 118 9.25 -13.85 -1.74
N ASN A 119 9.73 -15.08 -1.92
CA ASN A 119 8.84 -16.25 -2.11
C ASN A 119 8.20 -16.79 -0.83
N GLY A 120 8.50 -16.21 0.32
CA GLY A 120 7.93 -16.64 1.60
C GLY A 120 8.41 -18.03 2.08
N VAL A 121 9.58 -18.51 1.62
CA VAL A 121 10.12 -19.82 2.01
C VAL A 121 10.28 -19.94 3.52
N ASN A 122 10.60 -18.83 4.19
CA ASN A 122 10.76 -18.76 5.64
C ASN A 122 9.54 -18.15 6.35
N GLY A 123 8.37 -18.11 5.68
CA GLY A 123 7.14 -17.51 6.21
C GLY A 123 7.03 -16.00 5.97
N PHE A 124 6.04 -15.40 6.62
CA PHE A 124 5.68 -13.99 6.47
C PHE A 124 5.58 -13.30 7.86
N THR A 125 6.54 -13.58 8.73
CA THR A 125 6.69 -12.91 10.03
C THR A 125 7.66 -11.75 9.92
N GLU A 126 7.60 -10.78 10.83
CA GLU A 126 8.51 -9.62 10.83
C GLU A 126 9.92 -9.94 11.33
N ASP A 127 10.27 -11.21 11.42
CA ASP A 127 11.65 -11.68 11.70
C ASP A 127 12.53 -11.46 10.46
N SER A 128 13.74 -10.98 10.66
CA SER A 128 14.74 -10.77 9.60
C SER A 128 15.10 -12.05 8.84
N LYS A 129 14.95 -13.22 9.48
CA LYS A 129 15.18 -14.54 8.86
C LYS A 129 14.14 -14.89 7.80
N ALA A 130 12.94 -14.28 7.85
CA ALA A 130 11.89 -14.48 6.86
C ALA A 130 12.10 -13.63 5.59
N GLU A 131 13.05 -12.69 5.60
CA GLU A 131 13.22 -11.68 4.55
C GLU A 131 14.22 -12.12 3.50
N TYR A 132 13.78 -12.20 2.24
CA TYR A 132 14.62 -12.48 1.08
C TYR A 132 14.02 -11.90 -0.20
N PRO A 133 14.13 -10.58 -0.43
CA PRO A 133 13.49 -9.90 -1.56
C PRO A 133 13.99 -10.41 -2.91
N MET A 134 13.06 -10.58 -3.88
CA MET A 134 13.35 -11.13 -5.20
C MET A 134 13.59 -10.10 -6.29
N ASN A 135 13.33 -8.83 -6.02
CA ASN A 135 13.48 -7.74 -6.98
C ASN A 135 13.97 -6.48 -6.27
N VAL A 136 14.42 -5.48 -7.05
CA VAL A 136 14.98 -4.25 -6.52
C VAL A 136 13.96 -3.41 -5.74
N TYR A 137 12.67 -3.50 -6.07
CA TYR A 137 11.61 -2.88 -5.27
C TYR A 137 11.56 -3.46 -3.86
N GLY A 138 11.42 -4.79 -3.74
CA GLY A 138 11.45 -5.47 -2.44
C GLY A 138 12.74 -5.19 -1.68
N PHE A 139 13.89 -5.19 -2.38
CA PHE A 139 15.18 -4.87 -1.79
C PHE A 139 15.23 -3.43 -1.25
N SER A 140 14.66 -2.45 -1.95
CA SER A 140 14.63 -1.06 -1.47
C SER A 140 13.87 -0.92 -0.15
N LYS A 141 12.75 -1.66 0.01
CA LYS A 141 11.96 -1.70 1.24
C LYS A 141 12.68 -2.45 2.36
N PHE A 142 13.26 -3.60 2.05
CA PHE A 142 14.10 -4.38 2.96
C PHE A 142 15.28 -3.58 3.51
N ALA A 143 16.01 -2.89 2.64
CA ALA A 143 17.14 -2.05 3.04
C ALA A 143 16.69 -0.92 3.98
N PHE A 144 15.51 -0.33 3.73
CA PHE A 144 14.97 0.72 4.59
C PHE A 144 14.47 0.15 5.93
N ASP A 145 13.78 -0.99 5.96
CA ASP A 145 13.40 -1.68 7.20
C ASP A 145 14.64 -1.98 8.07
N ASN A 146 15.73 -2.43 7.45
CA ASN A 146 17.00 -2.66 8.17
C ASN A 146 17.65 -1.37 8.70
N TYR A 147 17.52 -0.27 7.98
CA TYR A 147 17.95 1.05 8.48
C TYR A 147 17.12 1.46 9.69
N VAL A 148 15.80 1.33 9.60
CA VAL A 148 14.86 1.63 10.69
C VAL A 148 15.18 0.80 11.93
N ARG A 149 15.37 -0.52 11.82
CA ARG A 149 15.71 -1.38 12.97
C ARG A 149 16.93 -0.92 13.74
N ARG A 150 17.92 -0.32 13.05
CA ARG A 150 19.14 0.19 13.70
C ARG A 150 18.92 1.49 14.47
N VAL A 151 18.02 2.35 14.00
CA VAL A 151 17.78 3.65 14.63
C VAL A 151 16.64 3.59 15.65
N LEU A 152 15.67 2.70 15.48
CA LEU A 152 14.48 2.57 16.30
C LEU A 152 14.73 2.48 17.80
N PRO A 153 15.74 1.71 18.31
CA PRO A 153 16.00 1.60 19.75
C PRO A 153 16.44 2.91 20.42
N LYS A 154 16.84 3.91 19.63
CA LYS A 154 17.30 5.22 20.12
C LYS A 154 16.35 6.36 19.75
N ALA A 155 15.26 6.06 19.05
CA ALA A 155 14.31 7.06 18.62
C ALA A 155 13.46 7.54 19.81
N GLU A 156 13.26 8.86 19.90
CA GLU A 156 12.39 9.49 20.91
C GLU A 156 11.01 9.82 20.33
N ASN A 157 10.83 9.69 19.02
CA ASN A 157 9.58 9.87 18.29
C ASN A 157 9.04 8.53 17.81
N GLN A 158 7.78 8.50 17.41
CA GLN A 158 7.21 7.30 16.80
C GLN A 158 7.87 7.01 15.45
N ILE A 159 8.28 5.75 15.25
CA ILE A 159 8.68 5.22 13.93
C ILE A 159 7.87 3.96 13.69
N LEU A 160 7.00 3.98 12.67
CA LEU A 160 6.13 2.87 12.30
C LEU A 160 6.34 2.47 10.86
N GLY A 161 6.70 1.21 10.61
CA GLY A 161 6.72 0.58 9.30
C GLY A 161 5.52 -0.35 9.13
N LEU A 162 4.79 -0.23 8.02
CA LEU A 162 3.71 -1.14 7.68
C LEU A 162 4.03 -1.89 6.39
N ARG A 163 4.20 -3.21 6.49
CA ARG A 163 4.39 -4.11 5.35
C ARG A 163 3.06 -4.42 4.73
N TYR A 164 2.67 -3.62 3.74
CA TYR A 164 1.42 -3.83 3.03
C TYR A 164 1.48 -5.11 2.20
N PHE A 165 0.42 -5.93 2.35
CA PHE A 165 0.16 -7.08 1.49
C PHE A 165 -0.59 -6.61 0.24
N ASN A 166 -1.47 -7.40 -0.34
CA ASN A 166 -2.12 -7.05 -1.60
C ASN A 166 -3.31 -6.11 -1.36
N VAL A 167 -3.02 -4.81 -1.25
CA VAL A 167 -4.05 -3.79 -1.04
C VAL A 167 -4.87 -3.56 -2.31
N TYR A 168 -6.21 -3.49 -2.18
CA TYR A 168 -7.14 -3.15 -3.25
C TYR A 168 -8.22 -2.17 -2.75
N GLY A 169 -8.86 -1.43 -3.65
CA GLY A 169 -9.94 -0.51 -3.29
C GLY A 169 -9.90 0.79 -4.09
N PRO A 170 -10.73 1.79 -3.73
CA PRO A 170 -10.87 3.04 -4.47
C PRO A 170 -9.58 3.85 -4.56
N GLN A 171 -9.49 4.71 -5.58
CA GLN A 171 -8.38 5.64 -5.86
C GLN A 171 -7.14 5.00 -6.51
N GLU A 172 -7.26 3.83 -7.14
CA GLU A 172 -6.13 3.17 -7.81
C GLU A 172 -6.08 3.32 -9.35
N ASN A 173 -7.02 4.05 -9.96
CA ASN A 173 -7.16 4.18 -11.42
C ASN A 173 -5.87 4.62 -12.14
N HIS A 174 -5.11 5.53 -11.54
CA HIS A 174 -3.86 6.06 -12.08
C HIS A 174 -2.74 5.02 -12.18
N LYS A 175 -2.88 3.85 -11.51
CA LYS A 175 -1.83 2.82 -11.42
C LYS A 175 -1.68 1.99 -12.70
N LYS A 176 -2.63 2.06 -13.62
CA LYS A 176 -2.60 1.31 -14.89
C LYS A 176 -2.36 -0.19 -14.62
N ARG A 177 -1.36 -0.80 -15.28
CA ARG A 177 -1.03 -2.22 -15.10
C ARG A 177 -0.67 -2.63 -13.67
N MET A 178 -0.30 -1.67 -12.81
CA MET A 178 0.05 -1.90 -11.41
C MET A 178 -1.15 -1.77 -10.46
N ALA A 179 -2.36 -1.54 -11.00
CA ALA A 179 -3.59 -1.62 -10.22
C ALA A 179 -3.85 -3.04 -9.73
N SER A 180 -4.71 -3.20 -8.73
CA SER A 180 -5.04 -4.50 -8.16
C SER A 180 -5.69 -5.43 -9.18
N VAL A 181 -5.60 -6.73 -8.94
CA VAL A 181 -6.32 -7.71 -9.77
C VAL A 181 -7.83 -7.48 -9.73
N ALA A 182 -8.36 -7.02 -8.58
CA ALA A 182 -9.77 -6.66 -8.44
C ALA A 182 -10.19 -5.57 -9.44
N PHE A 183 -9.38 -4.50 -9.57
CA PHE A 183 -9.62 -3.44 -10.55
C PHE A 183 -9.61 -3.95 -11.99
N HIS A 184 -8.61 -4.78 -12.32
CA HIS A 184 -8.51 -5.33 -13.67
C HIS A 184 -9.65 -6.27 -14.04
N LEU A 185 -10.06 -7.14 -13.12
CA LEU A 185 -11.16 -8.07 -13.36
C LEU A 185 -12.51 -7.36 -13.46
N PHE A 186 -12.74 -6.32 -12.64
CA PHE A 186 -13.92 -5.47 -12.76
C PHE A 186 -14.02 -4.83 -14.15
N ASN A 187 -12.94 -4.17 -14.62
CA ASN A 187 -12.95 -3.52 -15.93
C ASN A 187 -13.17 -4.53 -17.07
N GLN A 188 -12.52 -5.70 -17.01
CA GLN A 188 -12.73 -6.75 -18.01
C GLN A 188 -14.19 -7.25 -18.02
N LEU A 189 -14.77 -7.46 -16.85
CA LEU A 189 -16.16 -7.90 -16.71
C LEU A 189 -17.12 -6.84 -17.24
N HIS A 190 -16.92 -5.59 -16.86
CA HIS A 190 -17.74 -4.45 -17.31
C HIS A 190 -17.66 -4.24 -18.84
N ASP A 191 -16.46 -4.28 -19.41
CA ASP A 191 -16.24 -3.93 -20.82
C ASP A 191 -16.63 -5.05 -21.78
N SER A 192 -16.50 -6.32 -21.37
CA SER A 192 -16.64 -7.46 -22.26
C SER A 192 -17.50 -8.61 -21.73
N GLY A 193 -17.97 -8.54 -20.50
CA GLY A 193 -18.64 -9.65 -19.83
C GLY A 193 -17.72 -10.85 -19.51
N LYS A 194 -16.40 -10.66 -19.59
CA LYS A 194 -15.43 -11.75 -19.46
C LYS A 194 -14.28 -11.34 -18.56
N MET A 195 -13.86 -12.22 -17.67
CA MET A 195 -12.65 -12.07 -16.88
C MET A 195 -11.61 -13.11 -17.31
N ARG A 196 -10.38 -12.67 -17.55
CA ARG A 196 -9.27 -13.55 -17.95
C ARG A 196 -8.39 -13.85 -16.77
N LEU A 197 -8.24 -15.14 -16.47
CA LEU A 197 -7.34 -15.64 -15.46
C LEU A 197 -6.30 -16.56 -16.08
N PHE A 198 -5.12 -16.62 -15.51
CA PHE A 198 -4.12 -17.62 -15.91
C PHE A 198 -4.57 -19.02 -15.50
N GLU A 199 -4.24 -20.02 -16.32
CA GLU A 199 -4.33 -21.41 -15.94
C GLU A 199 -3.57 -21.63 -14.62
N GLY A 200 -4.16 -22.36 -13.68
CA GLY A 200 -3.62 -22.57 -12.33
C GLY A 200 -3.87 -21.41 -11.35
N SER A 201 -4.72 -20.45 -11.70
CA SER A 201 -5.06 -19.29 -10.85
C SER A 201 -5.66 -19.66 -9.48
N GLU A 202 -6.17 -20.86 -9.34
CA GLU A 202 -6.65 -21.41 -8.07
C GLU A 202 -5.50 -21.64 -7.06
N GLU A 203 -4.28 -21.93 -7.56
CA GLU A 203 -3.10 -22.17 -6.74
C GLU A 203 -2.39 -20.87 -6.34
N PHE A 204 -2.62 -19.76 -7.07
CA PHE A 204 -2.01 -18.48 -6.79
C PHE A 204 -2.83 -17.74 -5.72
N ARG A 205 -2.34 -17.77 -4.49
CA ARG A 205 -3.04 -17.21 -3.32
C ARG A 205 -2.30 -15.99 -2.79
N ARG A 206 -3.07 -14.97 -2.42
CA ARG A 206 -2.56 -13.73 -1.81
C ARG A 206 -3.39 -13.35 -0.60
N ASP A 207 -2.75 -12.69 0.32
CA ASP A 207 -3.47 -11.95 1.37
C ASP A 207 -3.94 -10.62 0.77
N PHE A 208 -5.22 -10.55 0.47
CA PHE A 208 -5.87 -9.35 -0.06
C PHE A 208 -6.49 -8.56 1.08
N ILE A 209 -6.07 -7.31 1.21
CA ILE A 209 -6.61 -6.39 2.22
C ILE A 209 -7.28 -5.19 1.55
N HIS A 210 -8.49 -4.85 1.99
CA HIS A 210 -9.16 -3.64 1.51
C HIS A 210 -8.44 -2.39 2.02
N VAL A 211 -8.37 -1.34 1.19
CA VAL A 211 -7.63 -0.11 1.56
C VAL A 211 -8.19 0.58 2.81
N GLU A 212 -9.49 0.45 3.07
CA GLU A 212 -10.12 0.95 4.31
C GLU A 212 -9.47 0.35 5.56
N ASP A 213 -9.21 -0.95 5.56
CA ASP A 213 -8.55 -1.61 6.70
C ASP A 213 -7.08 -1.21 6.80
N THR A 214 -6.41 -1.01 5.66
CA THR A 214 -5.06 -0.44 5.63
C THR A 214 -5.04 0.95 6.27
N VAL A 215 -6.05 1.80 6.00
CA VAL A 215 -6.20 3.11 6.64
C VAL A 215 -6.46 2.99 8.13
N LYS A 216 -7.35 2.08 8.56
CA LYS A 216 -7.63 1.84 9.99
C LYS A 216 -6.37 1.47 10.76
N ILE A 217 -5.52 0.58 10.22
CA ILE A 217 -4.23 0.24 10.84
C ILE A 217 -3.34 1.49 10.97
N ASN A 218 -3.20 2.30 9.93
CA ASN A 218 -2.41 3.54 9.97
C ASN A 218 -2.91 4.51 11.04
N LEU A 219 -4.23 4.74 11.11
CA LEU A 219 -4.84 5.67 12.06
C LEU A 219 -4.81 5.13 13.49
N TYR A 220 -4.91 3.82 13.69
CA TYR A 220 -4.72 3.20 14.99
C TYR A 220 -3.34 3.52 15.56
N PHE A 221 -2.28 3.25 14.80
CA PHE A 221 -0.93 3.55 15.24
C PHE A 221 -0.65 5.04 15.35
N TYR A 222 -1.21 5.86 14.48
CA TYR A 222 -1.13 7.32 14.60
C TYR A 222 -1.67 7.81 15.94
N LYS A 223 -2.75 7.19 16.45
CA LYS A 223 -3.35 7.52 17.75
C LYS A 223 -2.57 6.93 18.92
N THR A 224 -2.18 5.67 18.86
CA THR A 224 -1.53 4.93 19.97
C THR A 224 -0.06 5.23 20.13
N LYS A 225 0.59 5.80 19.11
CA LYS A 225 2.02 6.16 19.10
C LYS A 225 2.97 4.97 19.28
N SER A 226 2.51 3.76 19.06
CA SER A 226 3.38 2.58 19.10
C SER A 226 4.36 2.59 17.93
N SER A 227 5.60 2.18 18.19
CA SER A 227 6.67 2.07 17.21
C SER A 227 6.95 0.61 16.86
N GLY A 228 7.45 0.35 15.65
CA GLY A 228 7.81 -1.00 15.20
C GLY A 228 7.62 -1.17 13.70
N ILE A 229 7.83 -2.40 13.24
CA ILE A 229 7.53 -2.82 11.86
C ILE A 229 6.50 -3.93 11.95
N PHE A 230 5.37 -3.77 11.28
CA PHE A 230 4.22 -4.68 11.37
C PHE A 230 3.70 -5.06 9.99
N ASN A 231 3.20 -6.27 9.86
CA ASN A 231 2.43 -6.68 8.70
C ASN A 231 1.06 -5.99 8.66
N ALA A 232 0.66 -5.55 7.47
CA ALA A 232 -0.66 -5.01 7.19
C ALA A 232 -1.33 -5.87 6.10
N GLY A 233 -1.92 -6.96 6.53
CA GLY A 233 -2.70 -7.94 5.79
C GLY A 233 -3.86 -8.40 6.62
N THR A 234 -4.63 -9.38 6.13
CA THR A 234 -5.79 -9.96 6.81
C THR A 234 -5.47 -11.27 7.57
N GLY A 235 -4.29 -11.87 7.29
CA GLY A 235 -3.93 -13.21 7.76
C GLY A 235 -4.73 -14.33 7.09
N LYS A 236 -5.39 -14.04 5.95
CA LYS A 236 -6.21 -15.00 5.20
C LYS A 236 -5.89 -14.91 3.72
N SER A 237 -5.12 -15.86 3.21
CA SER A 237 -4.82 -15.91 1.78
C SER A 237 -6.04 -16.40 0.97
N ARG A 238 -6.27 -15.76 -0.17
CA ARG A 238 -7.35 -16.08 -1.12
C ARG A 238 -6.77 -16.20 -2.53
N SER A 239 -7.40 -17.01 -3.37
CA SER A 239 -6.96 -17.18 -4.75
C SER A 239 -7.45 -16.04 -5.67
N PHE A 240 -6.79 -15.89 -6.82
CA PHE A 240 -7.32 -14.99 -7.85
C PHE A 240 -8.66 -15.47 -8.39
N MET A 241 -8.90 -16.78 -8.36
CA MET A 241 -10.18 -17.36 -8.70
C MET A 241 -11.28 -16.94 -7.71
N ASP A 242 -10.98 -16.85 -6.40
CA ASP A 242 -11.95 -16.38 -5.40
C ASP A 242 -12.43 -14.96 -5.72
N ILE A 243 -11.51 -14.06 -6.12
CA ILE A 243 -11.88 -12.70 -6.55
C ILE A 243 -12.83 -12.74 -7.75
N ALA A 244 -12.49 -13.54 -8.78
CA ALA A 244 -13.29 -13.61 -10.00
C ALA A 244 -14.68 -14.19 -9.73
N ARG A 245 -14.79 -15.24 -8.93
CA ARG A 245 -16.08 -15.82 -8.54
C ARG A 245 -16.92 -14.82 -7.76
N THR A 246 -16.36 -14.20 -6.74
CA THR A 246 -17.07 -13.17 -5.96
C THR A 246 -17.56 -12.02 -6.85
N MET A 247 -16.76 -11.57 -7.82
CA MET A 247 -17.19 -10.52 -8.75
C MET A 247 -18.32 -10.98 -9.69
N LEU A 248 -18.31 -12.23 -10.15
CA LEU A 248 -19.43 -12.80 -10.92
C LEU A 248 -20.71 -12.86 -10.10
N ASP A 249 -20.62 -13.31 -8.85
CA ASP A 249 -21.75 -13.39 -7.93
C ASP A 249 -22.37 -12.00 -7.68
N ILE A 250 -21.53 -10.96 -7.53
CA ILE A 250 -21.97 -9.58 -7.34
C ILE A 250 -22.62 -9.03 -8.64
N HIS A 251 -21.99 -9.27 -9.78
CA HIS A 251 -22.45 -8.74 -11.08
C HIS A 251 -23.67 -9.48 -11.62
N GLY A 252 -23.83 -10.75 -11.25
CA GLY A 252 -24.95 -11.61 -11.67
C GLY A 252 -24.86 -12.13 -13.10
N ASN A 253 -23.83 -11.77 -13.87
CA ASN A 253 -23.64 -12.19 -15.27
C ASN A 253 -22.15 -12.13 -15.65
N GLY A 254 -21.76 -12.91 -16.67
CA GLY A 254 -20.40 -12.94 -17.19
C GLY A 254 -19.77 -14.33 -17.15
N LYS A 255 -18.50 -14.42 -17.54
CA LYS A 255 -17.77 -15.69 -17.54
C LYS A 255 -16.29 -15.50 -17.28
N ILE A 256 -15.64 -16.56 -16.77
CA ILE A 256 -14.20 -16.65 -16.62
C ILE A 256 -13.63 -17.37 -17.86
N GLU A 257 -12.60 -16.79 -18.47
CA GLU A 257 -11.83 -17.37 -19.55
C GLU A 257 -10.40 -17.64 -19.03
N TYR A 258 -9.90 -18.85 -19.22
CA TYR A 258 -8.50 -19.17 -18.89
C TYR A 258 -7.59 -18.80 -20.05
N ILE A 259 -6.44 -18.22 -19.70
CA ILE A 259 -5.35 -17.93 -20.62
C ILE A 259 -4.07 -18.63 -20.16
N PRO A 260 -3.18 -19.04 -21.09
CA PRO A 260 -1.94 -19.69 -20.72
C PRO A 260 -1.08 -18.85 -19.76
N PHE A 261 -0.47 -19.49 -18.78
CA PHE A 261 0.47 -18.82 -17.88
C PHE A 261 1.72 -18.37 -18.65
N PRO A 262 2.16 -17.09 -18.54
CA PRO A 262 3.32 -16.57 -19.25
C PRO A 262 4.60 -17.33 -18.88
N LYS A 263 5.33 -17.84 -19.89
CA LYS A 263 6.54 -18.64 -19.68
C LYS A 263 7.67 -17.86 -18.98
N ASP A 264 7.76 -16.57 -19.22
CA ASP A 264 8.76 -15.66 -18.63
C ASP A 264 8.53 -15.40 -17.13
N LEU A 265 7.33 -15.68 -16.63
CA LEU A 265 6.98 -15.60 -15.20
C LEU A 265 7.16 -16.95 -14.48
N SER A 266 7.34 -18.05 -15.22
CA SER A 266 7.53 -19.37 -14.61
C SER A 266 8.76 -19.38 -13.69
N GLY A 267 8.58 -19.85 -12.46
CA GLY A 267 9.63 -19.89 -11.42
C GLY A 267 9.98 -18.55 -10.77
N LYS A 268 9.48 -17.43 -11.31
CA LYS A 268 9.71 -16.09 -10.75
C LYS A 268 8.46 -15.50 -10.08
N TYR A 269 7.32 -16.14 -10.27
CA TYR A 269 6.05 -15.66 -9.76
C TYR A 269 5.83 -16.16 -8.33
N GLN A 270 5.64 -15.25 -7.41
CA GLN A 270 5.30 -15.58 -6.03
C GLN A 270 3.92 -16.26 -5.99
N LYS A 271 3.84 -17.49 -5.50
CA LYS A 271 2.59 -18.27 -5.51
C LYS A 271 1.71 -18.00 -4.32
N PHE A 272 2.30 -17.62 -3.19
CA PHE A 272 1.60 -17.53 -1.92
C PHE A 272 2.07 -16.33 -1.10
N THR A 273 1.12 -15.61 -0.46
CA THR A 273 1.38 -14.67 0.64
C THR A 273 0.27 -14.73 1.66
N GLU A 274 0.64 -14.74 2.95
CA GLU A 274 -0.31 -14.65 4.07
C GLU A 274 0.40 -14.00 5.25
N ALA A 275 -0.13 -12.89 5.75
CA ALA A 275 0.46 -12.14 6.85
C ALA A 275 0.35 -12.92 8.16
N SER A 276 1.46 -13.09 8.92
CA SER A 276 1.32 -13.30 10.36
C SER A 276 0.84 -11.99 10.99
N LEU A 277 -0.18 -12.08 11.82
CA LEU A 277 -0.77 -10.94 12.52
C LEU A 277 -0.35 -10.87 13.99
N ASP A 278 0.48 -11.77 14.46
CA ASP A 278 0.81 -11.91 15.88
C ASP A 278 1.36 -10.61 16.46
N ASN A 279 2.33 -9.98 15.80
CA ASN A 279 2.92 -8.72 16.25
C ASN A 279 1.91 -7.56 16.19
N LEU A 280 1.07 -7.50 15.16
CA LEU A 280 0.01 -6.51 15.03
C LEU A 280 -1.01 -6.63 16.19
N ARG A 281 -1.41 -7.86 16.51
CA ARG A 281 -2.33 -8.13 17.62
C ARG A 281 -1.69 -7.87 18.99
N GLN A 282 -0.44 -8.25 19.18
CA GLN A 282 0.32 -7.93 20.40
C GLN A 282 0.50 -6.41 20.60
N ALA A 283 0.60 -5.63 19.52
CA ALA A 283 0.63 -4.17 19.57
C ALA A 283 -0.75 -3.55 19.90
N GLY A 284 -1.79 -4.37 20.11
CA GLY A 284 -3.11 -3.97 20.55
C GLY A 284 -4.14 -3.70 19.45
N TYR A 285 -3.80 -3.87 18.18
CA TYR A 285 -4.79 -3.75 17.09
C TYR A 285 -5.73 -4.96 17.12
N SER A 286 -6.98 -4.76 17.53
CA SER A 286 -7.97 -5.84 17.73
C SER A 286 -9.14 -5.81 16.74
N GLU A 287 -9.20 -4.78 15.85
CA GLU A 287 -10.31 -4.68 14.90
C GLU A 287 -10.27 -5.83 13.88
N ASP A 288 -11.46 -6.29 13.51
CA ASP A 288 -11.64 -7.27 12.43
C ASP A 288 -11.40 -6.60 11.07
N PHE A 289 -10.95 -7.40 10.12
CA PHE A 289 -10.78 -6.98 8.73
C PHE A 289 -12.03 -7.36 7.92
N LEU A 290 -12.32 -6.57 6.91
CA LEU A 290 -13.32 -6.94 5.92
C LEU A 290 -12.96 -8.30 5.31
N SER A 291 -13.94 -9.18 5.16
CA SER A 291 -13.77 -10.36 4.32
C SER A 291 -13.52 -9.95 2.87
N LEU A 292 -12.99 -10.87 2.07
CA LEU A 292 -12.78 -10.60 0.64
C LEU A 292 -14.10 -10.22 -0.04
N GLU A 293 -15.17 -10.91 0.31
CA GLU A 293 -16.52 -10.73 -0.24
C GLU A 293 -17.08 -9.35 0.10
N GLU A 294 -17.00 -8.93 1.35
CA GLU A 294 -17.44 -7.60 1.80
C GLU A 294 -16.63 -6.48 1.15
N GLY A 295 -15.30 -6.61 1.14
CA GLY A 295 -14.41 -5.63 0.53
C GLY A 295 -14.62 -5.51 -0.98
N LEU A 296 -14.78 -6.64 -1.70
CA LEU A 296 -15.05 -6.64 -3.13
C LEU A 296 -16.43 -6.05 -3.44
N LYS A 297 -17.45 -6.33 -2.62
CA LYS A 297 -18.79 -5.73 -2.82
C LYS A 297 -18.72 -4.21 -2.70
N LYS A 298 -18.08 -3.68 -1.64
CA LYS A 298 -17.88 -2.23 -1.46
C LYS A 298 -17.15 -1.63 -2.66
N TYR A 299 -16.08 -2.26 -3.08
CA TYR A 299 -15.25 -1.74 -4.18
C TYR A 299 -15.97 -1.83 -5.52
N PHE A 300 -16.69 -2.92 -5.78
CA PHE A 300 -17.51 -3.09 -6.99
C PHE A 300 -18.57 -1.97 -7.12
N ASP A 301 -19.27 -1.68 -6.03
CA ASP A 301 -20.27 -0.61 -6.00
C ASP A 301 -19.65 0.77 -6.27
N GLN A 302 -18.46 1.04 -5.71
CA GLN A 302 -17.73 2.29 -5.97
C GLN A 302 -17.23 2.38 -7.41
N LEU A 303 -16.72 1.30 -7.99
CA LEU A 303 -16.31 1.27 -9.40
C LEU A 303 -17.49 1.51 -10.31
N SER A 304 -18.65 0.91 -10.03
CA SER A 304 -19.86 1.06 -10.83
C SER A 304 -20.49 2.46 -10.73
N SER A 305 -20.43 3.09 -9.56
CA SER A 305 -21.09 4.39 -9.33
C SER A 305 -20.21 5.60 -9.64
N SER A 306 -18.91 5.50 -9.41
CA SER A 306 -17.99 6.63 -9.43
C SER A 306 -16.65 6.31 -10.09
N ASN A 307 -16.56 5.22 -10.83
CA ASN A 307 -15.30 4.72 -11.39
C ASN A 307 -14.20 4.55 -10.32
N GLY A 308 -14.61 4.19 -9.10
CA GLY A 308 -13.68 3.97 -7.98
C GLY A 308 -13.02 5.24 -7.43
N LEU A 309 -13.57 6.41 -7.70
CA LEU A 309 -13.13 7.68 -7.13
C LEU A 309 -14.07 8.10 -5.99
N TYR A 310 -13.61 8.95 -5.11
CA TYR A 310 -14.48 9.63 -4.15
C TYR A 310 -15.27 10.73 -4.85
N LEU A 311 -16.61 10.81 -4.59
CA LEU A 311 -17.53 11.80 -5.14
C LEU A 311 -17.85 12.89 -4.11
#